data_d10878c4cd472e6823c5f64620c1d570
#
_entry.id   d10878c4cd472e6823c5f64620c1d570
#
_cell.length_a   1.000
_cell.length_b   1.000
_cell.length_c   1.000
_cell.angle_alpha   90.00
_cell.angle_beta   90.00
_cell.angle_gamma   90.00
#
_symmetry.space_group_name_H-M   'P 1'
#
loop_
_entity.id
_entity.type
_entity.pdbx_description
1 polymer ?
#
loop_
_entity_poly.entity_id
_entity_poly.type
_entity_poly.pdbx_seq_one_letter_code
_entity_poly.pdbx_strand_id
1 'polypeptide(L)'
;MTLKSLFLACATALGGLAPLSVAAQVEPSMYGDKVKADIKVNYVRTLDEALTRAKAEKKPIFFNCYADWAIPCHGMDIYVFSNQEFADYLHKNFIPFYIDVSKRQNAAIAKRYNIHRFAHFLVLDAEGNVVQRIIGGKQLPDFQKDLALSLSPKTSLAGLSAAYQKGKRDKKTLRNYLYALNLAEDSTFNQVAQEYWSQLSEKEYAKEDNWFILSRLITDRQAPLYHYLVEHRDAFVKNVGEAKVNGFLERMFYSEAAAYASGTTPYDADALLDLSLGARKASIADTSAIYPTLKLAELRGTKQYDALVDFMEKEGAKFQSSRASYELTFDFPDLNAQQTQRLCAYLRQRSKVETGSAAKQLSFLADRLEKNDGIIFDHLTLKEALAKAKESGKQVFVDCFTEWCGPCKMLARDVFPRPEVGKVFNARFVNLKMDMEKGEGLEVAKRYGITAYPTLLVINPDGTVAGKVVGARLQIETFLEEVEKIPTATQK
;
A
#
# COMPACT_ATOMS: atom_id res chain seq x y z
N MET A 1 33.17 -14.62 8.86
CA MET A 1 32.68 -13.25 9.10
C MET A 1 31.54 -13.36 10.07
N THR A 2 31.54 -12.66 11.18
CA THR A 2 30.43 -12.73 12.15
C THR A 2 29.27 -11.88 11.65
N LEU A 3 28.03 -12.28 11.91
CA LEU A 3 26.81 -11.55 11.53
C LEU A 3 26.86 -10.06 11.94
N LYS A 4 27.65 -9.72 12.95
CA LYS A 4 27.89 -8.33 13.40
C LYS A 4 28.61 -7.46 12.36
N SER A 5 29.51 -8.02 11.56
CA SER A 5 30.22 -7.28 10.52
C SER A 5 29.42 -7.09 9.22
N LEU A 6 28.42 -7.92 8.99
CA LEU A 6 27.51 -7.82 7.84
C LEU A 6 26.46 -6.68 7.99
N PHE A 7 26.15 -6.29 9.22
CA PHE A 7 25.21 -5.18 9.46
C PHE A 7 25.73 -3.81 8.97
N LEU A 8 27.04 -3.65 8.92
CA LEU A 8 27.66 -2.39 8.48
C LEU A 8 27.57 -2.17 6.96
N ALA A 9 27.38 -3.23 6.18
CA ALA A 9 27.35 -3.17 4.73
C ALA A 9 25.96 -2.83 4.14
N CYS A 10 24.88 -2.96 4.92
CA CYS A 10 23.51 -2.69 4.44
C CYS A 10 23.07 -1.22 4.49
N ALA A 11 23.94 -0.30 4.94
CA ALA A 11 23.55 1.11 5.14
C ALA A 11 23.52 1.97 3.87
N THR A 12 23.87 1.45 2.69
CA THR A 12 24.04 2.25 1.46
C THR A 12 23.05 1.95 0.33
N ALA A 13 22.16 0.97 0.48
CA ALA A 13 21.11 0.73 -0.51
C ALA A 13 19.82 1.48 -0.13
N LEU A 14 19.76 2.76 -0.45
CA LEU A 14 18.56 3.59 -0.40
C LEU A 14 17.69 3.28 -1.63
N GLY A 15 16.92 2.22 -1.53
CA GLY A 15 15.80 1.93 -2.44
C GLY A 15 14.59 1.54 -1.57
N GLY A 16 13.78 2.55 -1.19
CA GLY A 16 12.70 2.37 -0.22
C GLY A 16 11.54 1.56 -0.76
N LEU A 17 11.48 0.27 -0.41
CA LEU A 17 10.21 -0.42 -0.25
C LEU A 17 9.69 -0.05 1.15
N ALA A 18 8.63 0.74 1.20
CA ALA A 18 7.93 1.02 2.45
C ALA A 18 7.57 -0.33 3.11
N PRO A 19 7.81 -0.49 4.43
CA PRO A 19 7.41 -1.70 5.11
C PRO A 19 5.90 -1.87 4.91
N LEU A 20 5.51 -2.99 4.30
CA LEU A 20 4.11 -3.41 4.30
C LEU A 20 3.72 -3.61 5.76
N SER A 21 3.12 -2.58 6.35
CA SER A 21 2.47 -2.72 7.65
C SER A 21 1.61 -3.96 7.58
N VAL A 22 1.62 -4.76 8.64
CA VAL A 22 0.60 -5.78 8.90
C VAL A 22 -0.72 -5.02 9.07
N ALA A 23 -1.28 -4.55 7.96
CA ALA A 23 -2.68 -4.24 7.92
C ALA A 23 -3.35 -5.58 8.20
N ALA A 24 -3.94 -5.74 9.38
CA ALA A 24 -4.88 -6.81 9.62
C ALA A 24 -5.69 -6.92 8.34
N GLN A 25 -5.82 -8.14 7.79
CA GLN A 25 -6.64 -8.42 6.62
C GLN A 25 -8.07 -8.05 6.98
N VAL A 26 -8.37 -6.77 6.85
CA VAL A 26 -9.74 -6.29 6.84
C VAL A 26 -10.17 -6.49 5.40
N GLU A 27 -10.96 -7.52 5.18
CA GLU A 27 -11.51 -7.87 3.88
C GLU A 27 -12.11 -6.59 3.24
N PRO A 28 -11.69 -6.17 2.04
CA PRO A 28 -12.26 -5.01 1.37
C PRO A 28 -13.76 -5.13 1.09
N SER A 29 -14.30 -6.34 1.23
CA SER A 29 -15.71 -6.67 1.00
C SER A 29 -16.70 -5.99 1.95
N MET A 30 -16.26 -5.48 3.11
CA MET A 30 -17.15 -4.89 4.11
C MET A 30 -17.51 -3.42 3.88
N TYR A 31 -16.93 -2.76 2.88
CA TYR A 31 -17.13 -1.31 2.70
C TYR A 31 -18.04 -0.93 1.52
N GLY A 32 -18.71 -1.91 0.92
CA GLY A 32 -19.54 -1.71 -0.28
C GLY A 32 -20.85 -0.94 -0.07
N ASP A 33 -21.40 -0.90 1.13
CA ASP A 33 -22.58 -0.10 1.48
C ASP A 33 -22.32 0.57 2.82
N LYS A 34 -22.54 1.87 2.90
CA LYS A 34 -22.34 2.79 4.03
C LYS A 34 -22.81 2.19 5.37
N VAL A 35 -22.04 1.29 5.95
CA VAL A 35 -22.23 0.92 7.35
C VAL A 35 -21.75 2.12 8.16
N LYS A 36 -22.69 2.96 8.60
CA LYS A 36 -22.41 3.99 9.60
C LYS A 36 -22.05 3.25 10.88
N ALA A 37 -20.75 3.26 11.25
CA ALA A 37 -20.36 2.79 12.55
C ALA A 37 -21.04 3.65 13.63
N ASP A 38 -21.61 3.01 14.64
CA ASP A 38 -22.16 3.69 15.80
C ASP A 38 -21.01 4.08 16.75
N ILE A 39 -20.35 5.20 16.45
CA ILE A 39 -19.19 5.69 17.19
C ILE A 39 -19.59 6.06 18.61
N LYS A 40 -18.98 5.42 19.60
CA LYS A 40 -19.24 5.64 21.03
C LYS A 40 -18.33 6.73 21.63
N VAL A 41 -17.28 7.15 20.92
CA VAL A 41 -16.34 8.16 21.39
C VAL A 41 -16.88 9.56 21.14
N ASN A 42 -17.00 10.37 22.20
CA ASN A 42 -17.35 11.79 22.12
C ASN A 42 -16.10 12.62 21.83
N TYR A 43 -15.96 13.06 20.60
CA TYR A 43 -14.79 13.80 20.15
C TYR A 43 -14.98 15.32 20.26
N VAL A 44 -13.96 15.99 20.76
CA VAL A 44 -13.72 17.42 20.51
C VAL A 44 -13.41 17.63 19.01
N ARG A 45 -13.83 18.74 18.42
CA ARG A 45 -13.74 18.99 16.99
C ARG A 45 -12.76 20.07 16.59
N THR A 46 -12.19 20.80 17.55
CA THR A 46 -11.15 21.82 17.30
C THR A 46 -9.91 21.56 18.15
N LEU A 47 -8.74 21.88 17.59
CA LEU A 47 -7.48 21.68 18.31
C LEU A 47 -7.40 22.61 19.53
N ASP A 48 -7.89 23.84 19.43
CA ASP A 48 -7.84 24.83 20.52
C ASP A 48 -8.68 24.40 21.72
N GLU A 49 -9.87 23.82 21.47
CA GLU A 49 -10.69 23.24 22.53
C GLU A 49 -9.99 22.04 23.17
N ALA A 50 -9.40 21.16 22.35
CA ALA A 50 -8.66 20.00 22.86
C ALA A 50 -7.49 20.41 23.75
N LEU A 51 -6.70 21.40 23.34
CA LEU A 51 -5.59 21.95 24.12
C LEU A 51 -6.06 22.62 25.43
N THR A 52 -7.17 23.38 25.37
CA THR A 52 -7.76 24.02 26.56
C THR A 52 -8.20 22.98 27.57
N ARG A 53 -8.92 21.95 27.13
CA ARG A 53 -9.36 20.86 28.01
C ARG A 53 -8.19 20.02 28.52
N ALA A 54 -7.18 19.76 27.70
CA ALA A 54 -5.99 19.02 28.11
C ALA A 54 -5.28 19.70 29.30
N LYS A 55 -5.15 21.02 29.28
CA LYS A 55 -4.61 21.81 30.40
C LYS A 55 -5.49 21.77 31.63
N ALA A 56 -6.80 21.97 31.46
CA ALA A 56 -7.75 21.99 32.57
C ALA A 56 -7.89 20.63 33.27
N GLU A 57 -7.99 19.54 32.47
CA GLU A 57 -8.21 18.18 32.97
C GLU A 57 -6.89 17.42 33.25
N LYS A 58 -5.74 17.99 32.91
CA LYS A 58 -4.40 17.39 33.04
C LYS A 58 -4.32 16.02 32.34
N LYS A 59 -4.92 15.93 31.16
CA LYS A 59 -4.94 14.71 30.32
C LYS A 59 -4.27 14.98 28.99
N PRO A 60 -3.54 14.00 28.40
CA PRO A 60 -3.06 14.11 27.04
C PRO A 60 -4.24 14.06 26.06
N ILE A 61 -4.00 14.55 24.84
CA ILE A 61 -4.98 14.55 23.76
C ILE A 61 -4.78 13.27 22.92
N PHE A 62 -5.82 12.49 22.73
CA PHE A 62 -5.86 11.45 21.69
C PHE A 62 -6.40 12.07 20.39
N PHE A 63 -5.57 12.21 19.40
CA PHE A 63 -5.92 12.81 18.11
C PHE A 63 -6.12 11.73 17.05
N ASN A 64 -7.37 11.49 16.66
CA ASN A 64 -7.74 10.67 15.51
C ASN A 64 -7.64 11.52 14.23
N CYS A 65 -6.53 11.35 13.49
CA CYS A 65 -6.28 12.03 12.22
C CYS A 65 -6.99 11.25 11.10
N TYR A 66 -8.22 11.59 10.83
CA TYR A 66 -9.10 10.85 9.93
C TYR A 66 -8.94 11.26 8.46
N ALA A 67 -9.28 10.37 7.56
CA ALA A 67 -9.54 10.65 6.17
C ALA A 67 -10.74 9.82 5.68
N ASP A 68 -11.76 10.50 5.18
CA ASP A 68 -13.05 9.87 4.81
C ASP A 68 -12.96 8.90 3.61
N TRP A 69 -11.89 8.96 2.84
CA TRP A 69 -11.58 8.04 1.74
C TRP A 69 -10.73 6.84 2.16
N ALA A 70 -10.17 6.83 3.38
CA ALA A 70 -9.20 5.84 3.81
C ALA A 70 -9.88 4.63 4.46
N ILE A 71 -9.85 3.48 3.78
CA ILE A 71 -10.40 2.20 4.27
C ILE A 71 -9.94 1.86 5.70
N PRO A 72 -8.64 2.01 6.08
CA PRO A 72 -8.23 1.72 7.45
C PRO A 72 -8.89 2.59 8.51
N CYS A 73 -9.27 3.85 8.18
CA CYS A 73 -10.01 4.72 9.09
C CYS A 73 -11.40 4.18 9.38
N HIS A 74 -12.13 3.76 8.33
CA HIS A 74 -13.44 3.13 8.47
C HIS A 74 -13.38 1.83 9.28
N GLY A 75 -12.32 1.03 9.08
CA GLY A 75 -12.09 -0.17 9.88
C GLY A 75 -11.93 0.13 11.37
N MET A 76 -11.18 1.17 11.71
CA MET A 76 -11.06 1.59 13.11
C MET A 76 -12.38 2.08 13.69
N ASP A 77 -13.20 2.79 12.90
CA ASP A 77 -14.53 3.22 13.33
C ASP A 77 -15.42 2.02 13.69
N ILE A 78 -15.44 0.98 12.83
CA ILE A 78 -16.31 -0.19 13.01
C ILE A 78 -15.83 -1.09 14.15
N TYR A 79 -14.52 -1.35 14.24
CA TYR A 79 -14.00 -2.39 15.15
C TYR A 79 -13.41 -1.87 16.45
N VAL A 80 -13.12 -0.57 16.53
CA VAL A 80 -12.48 0.02 17.71
C VAL A 80 -13.32 1.13 18.32
N PHE A 81 -13.69 2.17 17.56
CA PHE A 81 -14.35 3.34 18.11
C PHE A 81 -15.86 3.17 18.34
N SER A 82 -16.47 2.10 17.84
CA SER A 82 -17.83 1.67 18.18
C SER A 82 -17.90 0.88 19.50
N ASN A 83 -16.77 0.50 20.10
CA ASN A 83 -16.76 -0.25 21.35
C ASN A 83 -16.90 0.70 22.55
N GLN A 84 -17.91 0.46 23.40
CA GLN A 84 -18.20 1.33 24.53
C GLN A 84 -17.10 1.29 25.61
N GLU A 85 -16.57 0.13 25.93
CA GLU A 85 -15.51 0.00 26.94
C GLU A 85 -14.25 0.75 26.54
N PHE A 86 -13.94 0.72 25.24
CA PHE A 86 -12.80 1.49 24.71
C PHE A 86 -13.08 3.00 24.70
N ALA A 87 -14.30 3.41 24.39
CA ALA A 87 -14.70 4.83 24.49
C ALA A 87 -14.56 5.33 25.95
N ASP A 88 -15.00 4.55 26.92
CA ASP A 88 -14.85 4.88 28.35
C ASP A 88 -13.37 4.93 28.78
N TYR A 89 -12.54 4.01 28.27
CA TYR A 89 -11.10 4.05 28.46
C TYR A 89 -10.48 5.34 27.89
N LEU A 90 -10.86 5.74 26.68
CA LEU A 90 -10.39 6.98 26.07
C LEU A 90 -10.78 8.21 26.89
N HIS A 91 -12.06 8.35 27.27
CA HIS A 91 -12.55 9.50 28.05
C HIS A 91 -11.90 9.57 29.44
N LYS A 92 -11.58 8.41 30.03
CA LYS A 92 -10.89 8.38 31.34
C LYS A 92 -9.48 8.90 31.25
N ASN A 93 -8.73 8.56 30.20
CA ASN A 93 -7.28 8.75 30.13
C ASN A 93 -6.85 9.90 29.21
N PHE A 94 -7.71 10.31 28.28
CA PHE A 94 -7.39 11.26 27.21
C PHE A 94 -8.49 12.29 26.99
N ILE A 95 -8.17 13.35 26.25
CA ILE A 95 -9.15 14.22 25.58
C ILE A 95 -9.25 13.73 24.14
N PRO A 96 -10.32 13.04 23.74
CA PRO A 96 -10.47 12.56 22.37
C PRO A 96 -10.73 13.72 21.41
N PHE A 97 -9.87 13.89 20.43
CA PHE A 97 -9.95 14.92 19.39
C PHE A 97 -9.98 14.23 18.01
N TYR A 98 -10.85 14.71 17.13
CA TYR A 98 -11.05 14.19 15.79
C TYR A 98 -11.18 15.30 14.78
N ILE A 99 -10.46 15.20 13.68
CA ILE A 99 -10.71 15.97 12.48
C ILE A 99 -10.34 15.16 11.22
N ASP A 100 -11.10 15.40 10.15
CA ASP A 100 -10.75 14.91 8.82
C ASP A 100 -9.65 15.80 8.23
N VAL A 101 -8.40 15.31 8.31
CA VAL A 101 -7.22 16.04 7.85
C VAL A 101 -7.05 16.00 6.33
N SER A 102 -7.85 15.22 5.61
CA SER A 102 -7.87 15.19 4.14
C SER A 102 -8.61 16.40 3.54
N LYS A 103 -9.42 17.09 4.33
CA LYS A 103 -10.13 18.28 3.89
C LYS A 103 -9.18 19.47 3.77
N ARG A 104 -9.30 20.26 2.70
CA ARG A 104 -8.42 21.39 2.38
C ARG A 104 -8.27 22.38 3.53
N GLN A 105 -9.34 22.67 4.26
CA GLN A 105 -9.34 23.57 5.41
C GLN A 105 -8.45 23.09 6.57
N ASN A 106 -8.16 21.80 6.65
CA ASN A 106 -7.36 21.17 7.70
C ASN A 106 -5.91 20.86 7.25
N ALA A 107 -5.52 21.27 6.04
CA ALA A 107 -4.20 21.00 5.47
C ALA A 107 -3.04 21.54 6.33
N ALA A 108 -3.23 22.67 7.01
CA ALA A 108 -2.24 23.23 7.92
C ALA A 108 -1.94 22.30 9.10
N ILE A 109 -2.96 21.63 9.67
CA ILE A 109 -2.81 20.66 10.75
C ILE A 109 -2.13 19.39 10.23
N ALA A 110 -2.54 18.89 9.06
CA ALA A 110 -1.90 17.73 8.42
C ALA A 110 -0.39 18.00 8.22
N LYS A 111 -0.02 19.17 7.72
CA LYS A 111 1.38 19.60 7.55
C LYS A 111 2.12 19.74 8.88
N ARG A 112 1.51 20.40 9.88
CA ARG A 112 2.11 20.62 11.22
C ARG A 112 2.55 19.30 11.86
N TYR A 113 1.69 18.28 11.77
CA TYR A 113 1.94 16.97 12.40
C TYR A 113 2.49 15.93 11.45
N ASN A 114 2.88 16.30 10.23
CA ASN A 114 3.42 15.40 9.20
C ASN A 114 2.52 14.16 8.98
N ILE A 115 1.22 14.39 8.71
CA ILE A 115 0.24 13.34 8.48
C ILE A 115 0.14 13.08 6.98
N HIS A 116 0.60 11.90 6.54
CA HIS A 116 0.66 11.52 5.13
C HIS A 116 0.19 10.08 4.86
N ARG A 117 -0.11 9.31 5.91
CA ARG A 117 -0.61 7.92 5.84
C ARG A 117 -1.79 7.75 6.79
N PHE A 118 -2.70 6.82 6.48
CA PHE A 118 -3.93 6.51 7.23
C PHE A 118 -4.09 5.00 7.44
N ALA A 119 -4.68 4.51 8.58
CA ALA A 119 -5.14 5.34 9.71
C ALA A 119 -3.94 5.95 10.45
N HIS A 120 -4.13 7.14 11.05
CA HIS A 120 -3.05 7.86 11.73
C HIS A 120 -3.56 8.42 13.06
N PHE A 121 -2.87 8.09 14.14
CA PHE A 121 -3.24 8.51 15.49
C PHE A 121 -2.06 9.16 16.16
N LEU A 122 -2.31 10.27 16.87
CA LEU A 122 -1.33 10.97 17.67
C LEU A 122 -1.80 11.04 19.12
N VAL A 123 -0.85 11.02 20.04
CA VAL A 123 -1.07 11.52 21.39
C VAL A 123 -0.26 12.78 21.54
N LEU A 124 -0.93 13.87 21.94
CA LEU A 124 -0.31 15.18 22.16
C LEU A 124 -0.31 15.51 23.65
N ASP A 125 0.70 16.26 24.09
CA ASP A 125 0.67 16.92 25.40
C ASP A 125 -0.26 18.17 25.39
N ALA A 126 -0.36 18.84 26.53
CA ALA A 126 -1.20 20.01 26.68
C ALA A 126 -0.66 21.26 25.91
N GLU A 127 0.58 21.22 25.45
CA GLU A 127 1.22 22.23 24.60
C GLU A 127 1.08 21.92 23.11
N GLY A 128 0.54 20.71 22.78
CA GLY A 128 0.34 20.25 21.41
C GLY A 128 1.58 19.60 20.79
N ASN A 129 2.56 19.19 21.61
CA ASN A 129 3.70 18.41 21.11
C ASN A 129 3.33 16.93 21.01
N VAL A 130 3.93 16.23 20.04
CA VAL A 130 3.68 14.79 19.83
C VAL A 130 4.38 13.97 20.91
N VAL A 131 3.59 13.27 21.73
CA VAL A 131 4.06 12.30 22.73
C VAL A 131 4.19 10.89 22.14
N GLN A 132 3.22 10.51 21.30
CA GLN A 132 3.17 9.20 20.65
C GLN A 132 2.57 9.33 19.25
N ARG A 133 2.99 8.44 18.35
CA ARG A 133 2.44 8.29 17.01
C ARG A 133 2.16 6.81 16.75
N ILE A 134 0.98 6.51 16.21
CA ILE A 134 0.59 5.16 15.80
C ILE A 134 0.05 5.25 14.39
N ILE A 135 0.65 4.49 13.47
CA ILE A 135 0.25 4.45 12.06
C ILE A 135 -0.28 3.04 11.72
N GLY A 136 -1.35 3.00 10.95
CA GLY A 136 -2.02 1.78 10.51
C GLY A 136 -3.23 1.39 11.38
N GLY A 137 -4.18 0.70 10.76
CA GLY A 137 -5.33 0.10 11.48
C GLY A 137 -4.88 -1.11 12.33
N LYS A 138 -5.51 -1.30 13.47
CA LYS A 138 -5.21 -2.38 14.42
C LYS A 138 -6.48 -2.95 15.05
N GLN A 139 -6.39 -4.18 15.51
CA GLN A 139 -7.44 -4.77 16.35
C GLN A 139 -7.47 -4.09 17.73
N LEU A 140 -8.64 -4.04 18.33
CA LEU A 140 -8.87 -3.30 19.58
C LEU A 140 -7.88 -3.62 20.71
N PRO A 141 -7.57 -4.87 21.06
CA PRO A 141 -6.64 -5.17 22.17
C PRO A 141 -5.23 -4.62 21.90
N ASP A 142 -4.74 -4.76 20.69
CA ASP A 142 -3.41 -4.28 20.30
C ASP A 142 -3.36 -2.76 20.24
N PHE A 143 -4.41 -2.12 19.71
CA PHE A 143 -4.50 -0.66 19.65
C PHE A 143 -4.52 -0.04 21.03
N GLN A 144 -5.32 -0.57 21.96
CA GLN A 144 -5.39 -0.10 23.34
C GLN A 144 -4.07 -0.27 24.07
N LYS A 145 -3.38 -1.41 23.88
CA LYS A 145 -2.04 -1.67 24.42
C LYS A 145 -1.03 -0.65 23.92
N ASP A 146 -1.00 -0.39 22.61
CA ASP A 146 -0.06 0.55 22.02
C ASP A 146 -0.35 2.00 22.44
N LEU A 147 -1.61 2.35 22.55
CA LEU A 147 -2.03 3.66 23.02
C LEU A 147 -1.65 3.90 24.50
N ALA A 148 -1.75 2.87 25.34
CA ALA A 148 -1.37 2.95 26.76
C ALA A 148 0.11 3.29 26.97
N LEU A 149 1.00 2.95 26.01
CA LEU A 149 2.43 3.30 26.07
C LEU A 149 2.66 4.82 26.13
N SER A 150 1.74 5.62 25.59
CA SER A 150 1.83 7.08 25.60
C SER A 150 1.69 7.70 27.00
N LEU A 151 1.10 6.96 27.96
CA LEU A 151 0.83 7.45 29.30
C LEU A 151 2.05 7.52 30.22
N SER A 152 3.22 7.06 29.76
CA SER A 152 4.45 7.08 30.55
C SER A 152 5.65 7.54 29.69
N PRO A 153 6.48 8.45 30.21
CA PRO A 153 7.74 8.82 29.54
C PRO A 153 8.73 7.66 29.37
N LYS A 154 8.56 6.56 30.12
CA LYS A 154 9.42 5.38 30.02
C LYS A 154 9.05 4.49 28.82
N THR A 155 7.90 4.71 28.22
CA THR A 155 7.35 3.90 27.14
C THR A 155 6.87 4.70 25.92
N SER A 156 6.62 6.00 26.07
CA SER A 156 6.21 6.86 24.96
C SER A 156 7.36 7.19 24.01
N LEU A 157 7.05 7.45 22.76
CA LEU A 157 8.02 7.83 21.74
C LEU A 157 8.86 9.05 22.16
N ALA A 158 8.22 10.12 22.63
CA ALA A 158 8.91 11.34 23.05
C ALA A 158 9.85 11.09 24.24
N GLY A 159 9.38 10.37 25.26
CA GLY A 159 10.20 10.06 26.43
C GLY A 159 11.39 9.15 26.12
N LEU A 160 11.20 8.14 25.28
CA LEU A 160 12.26 7.23 24.84
C LEU A 160 13.26 7.95 23.92
N SER A 161 12.78 8.82 23.01
CA SER A 161 13.65 9.68 22.20
C SER A 161 14.54 10.57 23.07
N ALA A 162 13.96 11.24 24.07
CA ALA A 162 14.72 12.07 25.00
C ALA A 162 15.76 11.26 25.80
N ALA A 163 15.41 10.04 26.23
CA ALA A 163 16.35 9.14 26.91
C ALA A 163 17.50 8.70 25.99
N TYR A 164 17.18 8.38 24.73
CA TYR A 164 18.16 8.04 23.70
C TYR A 164 19.11 9.19 23.41
N GLN A 165 18.61 10.43 23.26
CA GLN A 165 19.43 11.63 23.07
C GLN A 165 20.35 11.91 24.25
N LYS A 166 19.92 11.58 25.48
CA LYS A 166 20.76 11.65 26.70
C LYS A 166 21.75 10.49 26.85
N GLY A 167 21.93 9.68 25.84
CA GLY A 167 22.93 8.60 25.81
C GLY A 167 22.47 7.29 26.45
N LYS A 168 21.20 7.11 26.79
CA LYS A 168 20.73 5.86 27.37
C LYS A 168 20.65 4.75 26.30
N ARG A 169 21.48 3.70 26.46
CA ARG A 169 21.72 2.67 25.43
C ARG A 169 21.55 1.24 25.94
N ASP A 170 20.92 1.02 27.12
CA ASP A 170 20.65 -0.32 27.59
C ASP A 170 19.63 -1.05 26.69
N LYS A 171 19.75 -2.38 26.59
CA LYS A 171 18.91 -3.23 25.73
C LYS A 171 17.40 -2.97 25.90
N LYS A 172 16.94 -2.79 27.14
CA LYS A 172 15.50 -2.56 27.42
C LYS A 172 15.03 -1.23 26.85
N THR A 173 15.81 -0.17 27.07
CA THR A 173 15.49 1.17 26.58
C THR A 173 15.50 1.20 25.04
N LEU A 174 16.53 0.62 24.41
CA LEU A 174 16.62 0.57 22.95
C LEU A 174 15.48 -0.25 22.33
N ARG A 175 15.14 -1.40 22.89
CA ARG A 175 14.02 -2.21 22.39
C ARG A 175 12.67 -1.50 22.52
N ASN A 176 12.41 -0.85 23.64
CA ASN A 176 11.18 -0.06 23.81
C ASN A 176 11.14 1.10 22.84
N TYR A 177 12.28 1.76 22.60
CA TYR A 177 12.37 2.85 21.64
C TYR A 177 12.13 2.36 20.19
N LEU A 178 12.72 1.22 19.84
CA LEU A 178 12.45 0.56 18.55
C LEU A 178 10.96 0.22 18.37
N TYR A 179 10.30 -0.23 19.43
CA TYR A 179 8.87 -0.50 19.36
C TYR A 179 8.08 0.78 19.11
N ALA A 180 8.38 1.87 19.81
CA ALA A 180 7.74 3.17 19.59
C ALA A 180 8.04 3.75 18.19
N LEU A 181 9.28 3.64 17.69
CA LEU A 181 9.67 4.01 16.34
C LEU A 181 8.96 3.15 15.28
N ASN A 182 8.75 1.87 15.56
CA ASN A 182 7.99 0.98 14.68
C ASN A 182 6.52 1.38 14.57
N LEU A 183 5.89 1.75 15.68
CA LEU A 183 4.51 2.27 15.67
C LEU A 183 4.37 3.57 14.89
N ALA A 184 5.40 4.41 14.94
CA ALA A 184 5.47 5.69 14.24
C ALA A 184 5.94 5.58 12.79
N GLU A 185 6.39 4.41 12.35
CA GLU A 185 7.07 4.20 11.06
C GLU A 185 8.25 5.18 10.86
N ASP A 186 8.95 5.51 11.94
CA ASP A 186 10.00 6.51 11.96
C ASP A 186 11.28 6.00 11.28
N SER A 187 11.92 6.86 10.49
CA SER A 187 13.14 6.55 9.75
C SER A 187 14.37 6.28 10.64
N THR A 188 14.35 6.80 11.86
CA THR A 188 15.43 6.58 12.86
C THR A 188 15.51 5.10 13.31
N PHE A 189 14.47 4.32 13.03
CA PHE A 189 14.40 2.90 13.42
C PHE A 189 15.64 2.12 13.03
N ASN A 190 16.10 2.22 11.78
CA ASN A 190 17.23 1.43 11.29
C ASN A 190 18.53 1.75 12.02
N GLN A 191 18.78 3.01 12.34
CA GLN A 191 19.95 3.41 13.13
C GLN A 191 19.91 2.81 14.54
N VAL A 192 18.79 2.97 15.25
CA VAL A 192 18.63 2.43 16.61
C VAL A 192 18.65 0.91 16.62
N ALA A 193 18.12 0.28 15.56
CA ALA A 193 18.14 -1.17 15.41
C ALA A 193 19.56 -1.73 15.28
N GLN A 194 20.46 -1.05 14.57
CA GLN A 194 21.87 -1.44 14.48
C GLN A 194 22.55 -1.41 15.86
N GLU A 195 22.34 -0.33 16.63
CA GLU A 195 22.88 -0.21 17.98
C GLU A 195 22.33 -1.29 18.92
N TYR A 196 21.04 -1.59 18.84
CA TYR A 196 20.43 -2.66 19.64
C TYR A 196 20.95 -4.04 19.23
N TRP A 197 20.95 -4.33 17.92
CA TRP A 197 21.36 -5.63 17.39
C TRP A 197 22.81 -5.97 17.71
N SER A 198 23.71 -4.97 17.71
CA SER A 198 25.12 -5.15 18.07
C SER A 198 25.33 -5.64 19.51
N GLN A 199 24.36 -5.41 20.39
CA GLN A 199 24.41 -5.85 21.80
C GLN A 199 23.85 -7.27 21.99
N LEU A 200 23.16 -7.84 21.00
CA LEU A 200 22.54 -9.15 21.11
C LEU A 200 23.57 -10.26 20.90
N SER A 201 23.40 -11.37 21.62
CA SER A 201 23.98 -12.66 21.27
C SER A 201 23.12 -13.36 20.22
N GLU A 202 23.67 -14.30 19.45
CA GLU A 202 22.92 -15.06 18.45
C GLU A 202 21.70 -15.78 19.04
N LYS A 203 21.80 -16.28 20.27
CA LYS A 203 20.67 -16.92 20.99
C LYS A 203 19.50 -15.95 21.24
N GLU A 204 19.75 -14.65 21.21
CA GLU A 204 18.72 -13.64 21.41
C GLU A 204 18.01 -13.24 20.11
N TYR A 205 18.57 -13.53 18.92
CA TYR A 205 17.98 -13.13 17.65
C TYR A 205 16.60 -13.73 17.44
N ALA A 206 16.41 -15.00 17.79
CA ALA A 206 15.13 -15.70 17.64
C ALA A 206 14.14 -15.48 18.79
N LYS A 207 14.40 -14.58 19.76
CA LYS A 207 13.40 -14.27 20.80
C LYS A 207 12.19 -13.54 20.20
N GLU A 208 11.00 -13.86 20.72
CA GLU A 208 9.74 -13.23 20.28
C GLU A 208 9.80 -11.70 20.37
N ASP A 209 10.35 -11.17 21.43
CA ASP A 209 10.55 -9.73 21.66
C ASP A 209 11.38 -9.02 20.55
N ASN A 210 12.16 -9.77 19.78
CA ASN A 210 13.01 -9.24 18.71
C ASN A 210 12.43 -9.47 17.31
N TRP A 211 11.35 -10.23 17.20
CA TRP A 211 10.73 -10.58 15.92
C TRP A 211 10.31 -9.35 15.10
N PHE A 212 9.68 -8.35 15.73
CA PHE A 212 9.25 -7.15 15.01
C PHE A 212 10.43 -6.34 14.46
N ILE A 213 11.60 -6.41 15.12
CA ILE A 213 12.83 -5.73 14.65
C ILE A 213 13.40 -6.50 13.47
N LEU A 214 13.60 -7.81 13.62
CA LEU A 214 14.15 -8.67 12.57
C LEU A 214 13.28 -8.63 11.32
N SER A 215 11.96 -8.81 11.45
CA SER A 215 11.04 -8.80 10.31
C SER A 215 10.97 -7.46 9.58
N ARG A 216 11.26 -6.35 10.25
CA ARG A 216 11.36 -5.04 9.61
C ARG A 216 12.71 -4.81 8.92
N LEU A 217 13.78 -5.40 9.44
CA LEU A 217 15.11 -5.30 8.86
C LEU A 217 15.32 -6.19 7.64
N ILE A 218 14.53 -7.25 7.52
CA ILE A 218 14.53 -8.10 6.32
C ILE A 218 13.67 -7.44 5.25
N THR A 219 14.30 -6.75 4.31
CA THR A 219 13.62 -6.04 3.20
C THR A 219 13.46 -6.92 1.97
N ASP A 220 14.35 -7.89 1.79
CA ASP A 220 14.37 -8.78 0.63
C ASP A 220 15.06 -10.12 0.98
N ARG A 221 15.04 -11.07 0.04
CA ARG A 221 15.63 -12.41 0.22
C ARG A 221 17.15 -12.44 0.14
N GLN A 222 17.80 -11.35 -0.27
CA GLN A 222 19.26 -11.21 -0.30
C GLN A 222 19.79 -10.68 1.02
N ALA A 223 18.93 -10.18 1.91
CA ALA A 223 19.32 -9.67 3.21
C ALA A 223 19.99 -10.76 4.07
N PRO A 224 21.15 -10.49 4.70
CA PRO A 224 21.83 -11.47 5.54
C PRO A 224 20.95 -12.03 6.67
N LEU A 225 20.06 -11.21 7.21
CA LEU A 225 19.11 -11.64 8.23
C LEU A 225 18.02 -12.58 7.69
N TYR A 226 17.68 -12.51 6.42
CA TYR A 226 16.81 -13.48 5.78
C TYR A 226 17.47 -14.87 5.76
N HIS A 227 18.73 -14.95 5.34
CA HIS A 227 19.46 -16.21 5.33
C HIS A 227 19.58 -16.79 6.74
N TYR A 228 19.88 -15.95 7.74
CA TYR A 228 19.91 -16.37 9.12
C TYR A 228 18.54 -16.89 9.60
N LEU A 229 17.44 -16.21 9.27
CA LEU A 229 16.08 -16.66 9.60
C LEU A 229 15.78 -18.06 9.02
N VAL A 230 16.13 -18.28 7.74
CA VAL A 230 15.87 -19.55 7.06
C VAL A 230 16.75 -20.67 7.65
N GLU A 231 18.03 -20.41 7.91
CA GLU A 231 18.96 -21.38 8.49
C GLU A 231 18.59 -21.78 9.93
N HIS A 232 18.01 -20.86 10.70
CA HIS A 232 17.63 -21.10 12.10
C HIS A 232 16.11 -21.14 12.31
N ARG A 233 15.36 -21.48 11.24
CA ARG A 233 13.89 -21.43 11.21
C ARG A 233 13.23 -22.12 12.41
N ASP A 234 13.72 -23.29 12.82
CA ASP A 234 13.15 -24.04 13.95
C ASP A 234 13.20 -23.26 15.27
N ALA A 235 14.29 -22.52 15.50
CA ALA A 235 14.41 -21.66 16.68
C ALA A 235 13.40 -20.51 16.65
N PHE A 236 13.15 -19.92 15.47
CA PHE A 236 12.13 -18.89 15.30
C PHE A 236 10.72 -19.46 15.46
N VAL A 237 10.43 -20.60 14.83
CA VAL A 237 9.12 -21.27 14.97
C VAL A 237 8.84 -21.60 16.45
N LYS A 238 9.81 -22.13 17.17
CA LYS A 238 9.68 -22.45 18.60
C LYS A 238 9.37 -21.23 19.46
N ASN A 239 10.03 -20.09 19.21
CA ASN A 239 9.97 -18.93 20.09
C ASN A 239 8.95 -17.87 19.66
N VAL A 240 8.70 -17.75 18.36
CA VAL A 240 7.82 -16.72 17.76
C VAL A 240 6.46 -17.29 17.36
N GLY A 241 6.43 -18.58 17.03
CA GLY A 241 5.26 -19.30 16.55
C GLY A 241 5.28 -19.50 15.02
N GLU A 242 4.86 -20.69 14.63
CA GLU A 242 4.90 -21.13 13.23
C GLU A 242 4.10 -20.22 12.30
N ALA A 243 2.89 -19.84 12.69
CA ALA A 243 2.02 -18.99 11.87
C ALA A 243 2.63 -17.61 11.57
N LYS A 244 3.33 -17.00 12.54
CA LYS A 244 4.00 -15.71 12.33
C LYS A 244 5.18 -15.84 11.37
N VAL A 245 6.01 -16.87 11.55
CA VAL A 245 7.21 -17.11 10.73
C VAL A 245 6.81 -17.46 9.30
N ASN A 246 5.91 -18.44 9.14
CA ASN A 246 5.42 -18.85 7.81
C ASN A 246 4.72 -17.70 7.10
N GLY A 247 3.82 -17.00 7.77
CA GLY A 247 3.12 -15.87 7.18
C GLY A 247 4.05 -14.72 6.75
N PHE A 248 5.18 -14.51 7.44
CA PHE A 248 6.20 -13.56 7.01
C PHE A 248 6.93 -14.03 5.74
N LEU A 249 7.42 -15.27 5.74
CA LEU A 249 8.12 -15.86 4.59
C LEU A 249 7.21 -15.94 3.37
N GLU A 250 5.99 -16.45 3.53
CA GLU A 250 5.01 -16.53 2.44
C GLU A 250 4.71 -15.18 1.81
N ARG A 251 4.54 -14.12 2.60
CA ARG A 251 4.32 -12.78 2.04
C ARG A 251 5.48 -12.29 1.18
N MET A 252 6.72 -12.55 1.58
CA MET A 252 7.89 -12.16 0.79
C MET A 252 7.89 -12.85 -0.57
N PHE A 253 7.79 -14.17 -0.61
CA PHE A 253 7.77 -14.94 -1.83
C PHE A 253 6.56 -14.64 -2.71
N TYR A 254 5.37 -14.54 -2.08
CA TYR A 254 4.14 -14.24 -2.80
C TYR A 254 4.19 -12.87 -3.48
N SER A 255 4.73 -11.84 -2.80
CA SER A 255 4.86 -10.50 -3.38
C SER A 255 5.71 -10.49 -4.65
N GLU A 256 6.85 -11.21 -4.65
CA GLU A 256 7.71 -11.33 -5.81
C GLU A 256 7.04 -12.17 -6.92
N ALA A 257 6.46 -13.32 -6.60
CA ALA A 257 5.74 -14.17 -7.55
C ALA A 257 4.57 -13.42 -8.22
N ALA A 258 3.80 -12.67 -7.43
CA ALA A 258 2.68 -11.87 -7.92
C ALA A 258 3.12 -10.74 -8.86
N ALA A 259 4.28 -10.14 -8.64
CA ALA A 259 4.84 -9.12 -9.55
C ALA A 259 5.16 -9.69 -10.94
N TYR A 260 5.69 -10.92 -11.02
CA TYR A 260 5.87 -11.63 -12.29
C TYR A 260 4.53 -12.06 -12.90
N ALA A 261 3.62 -12.62 -12.10
CA ALA A 261 2.32 -13.08 -12.58
C ALA A 261 1.46 -11.94 -13.12
N SER A 262 1.52 -10.75 -12.51
CA SER A 262 0.82 -9.55 -12.98
C SER A 262 1.51 -8.86 -14.16
N GLY A 263 2.75 -9.26 -14.53
CA GLY A 263 3.56 -8.59 -15.55
C GLY A 263 4.12 -7.24 -15.11
N THR A 264 4.02 -6.91 -13.81
CA THR A 264 4.67 -5.71 -13.25
C THR A 264 6.20 -5.83 -13.30
N THR A 265 6.69 -7.07 -13.15
CA THR A 265 8.09 -7.42 -13.37
C THR A 265 8.20 -8.21 -14.67
N PRO A 266 9.13 -7.86 -15.57
CA PRO A 266 9.37 -8.63 -16.80
C PRO A 266 9.68 -10.10 -16.49
N TYR A 267 9.23 -10.99 -17.38
CA TYR A 267 9.47 -12.43 -17.23
C TYR A 267 10.94 -12.77 -17.23
N ASP A 268 11.36 -13.57 -16.26
CA ASP A 268 12.70 -14.12 -16.11
C ASP A 268 12.58 -15.55 -15.56
N ALA A 269 12.95 -16.53 -16.38
CA ALA A 269 12.84 -17.94 -16.05
C ALA A 269 13.75 -18.35 -14.88
N ASP A 270 14.97 -17.83 -14.84
CA ASP A 270 15.94 -18.13 -13.80
C ASP A 270 15.50 -17.54 -12.45
N ALA A 271 14.96 -16.33 -12.46
CA ALA A 271 14.40 -15.70 -11.26
C ALA A 271 13.19 -16.46 -10.71
N LEU A 272 12.30 -16.97 -11.59
CA LEU A 272 11.16 -17.80 -11.15
C LEU A 272 11.61 -19.13 -10.58
N LEU A 273 12.64 -19.73 -11.16
CA LEU A 273 13.25 -20.96 -10.63
C LEU A 273 13.88 -20.70 -9.26
N ASP A 274 14.66 -19.63 -9.11
CA ASP A 274 15.24 -19.21 -7.83
C ASP A 274 14.16 -18.97 -6.75
N LEU A 275 13.05 -18.31 -7.12
CA LEU A 275 11.90 -18.14 -6.23
C LEU A 275 11.32 -19.49 -5.78
N SER A 276 11.12 -20.42 -6.70
CA SER A 276 10.57 -21.75 -6.39
C SER A 276 11.50 -22.53 -5.46
N LEU A 277 12.79 -22.56 -5.76
CA LEU A 277 13.80 -23.25 -4.94
C LEU A 277 13.97 -22.58 -3.56
N GLY A 278 13.97 -21.26 -3.54
CA GLY A 278 14.03 -20.47 -2.30
C GLY A 278 12.83 -20.71 -1.39
N ALA A 279 11.61 -20.81 -1.96
CA ALA A 279 10.41 -21.12 -1.20
C ALA A 279 10.48 -22.51 -0.55
N ARG A 280 10.97 -23.52 -1.29
CA ARG A 280 11.20 -24.87 -0.76
C ARG A 280 12.25 -24.89 0.34
N LYS A 281 13.37 -24.17 0.15
CA LYS A 281 14.43 -24.02 1.17
C LYS A 281 13.89 -23.32 2.44
N ALA A 282 13.00 -22.38 2.30
CA ALA A 282 12.31 -21.72 3.42
C ALA A 282 11.20 -22.57 4.06
N SER A 283 11.04 -23.84 3.61
CA SER A 283 10.01 -24.78 4.08
C SER A 283 8.58 -24.26 3.92
N ILE A 284 8.32 -23.56 2.83
CA ILE A 284 6.96 -23.15 2.47
C ILE A 284 6.21 -24.36 1.94
N ALA A 285 5.01 -24.58 2.48
CA ALA A 285 4.19 -25.76 2.14
C ALA A 285 3.83 -25.80 0.65
N ASP A 286 3.81 -26.97 0.04
CA ASP A 286 3.42 -27.18 -1.37
C ASP A 286 1.95 -26.75 -1.66
N THR A 287 1.13 -26.63 -0.62
CA THR A 287 -0.24 -26.10 -0.71
C THR A 287 -0.31 -24.57 -0.75
N SER A 288 0.83 -23.88 -0.59
CA SER A 288 0.87 -22.41 -0.63
C SER A 288 0.50 -21.87 -2.02
N ALA A 289 -0.19 -20.73 -2.03
CA ALA A 289 -0.56 -20.01 -3.25
C ALA A 289 0.65 -19.52 -4.08
N ILE A 290 1.86 -19.57 -3.54
CA ILE A 290 3.09 -19.17 -4.23
C ILE A 290 3.32 -20.04 -5.48
N TYR A 291 3.23 -21.36 -5.36
CA TYR A 291 3.54 -22.26 -6.48
C TYR A 291 2.60 -22.11 -7.68
N PRO A 292 1.27 -22.10 -7.50
CA PRO A 292 0.37 -21.79 -8.61
C PRO A 292 0.59 -20.36 -9.16
N THR A 293 0.96 -19.39 -8.34
CA THR A 293 1.28 -18.02 -8.81
C THR A 293 2.53 -18.00 -9.67
N LEU A 294 3.58 -18.76 -9.30
CA LEU A 294 4.78 -18.95 -10.14
C LEU A 294 4.45 -19.62 -11.47
N LYS A 295 3.56 -20.62 -11.47
CA LYS A 295 3.10 -21.28 -12.71
C LYS A 295 2.37 -20.31 -13.63
N LEU A 296 1.56 -19.44 -13.09
CA LEU A 296 0.90 -18.39 -13.86
C LEU A 296 1.89 -17.37 -14.44
N ALA A 297 2.89 -16.97 -13.64
CA ALA A 297 3.96 -16.09 -14.10
C ALA A 297 4.72 -16.70 -15.29
N GLU A 298 5.02 -17.99 -15.23
CA GLU A 298 5.64 -18.76 -16.33
C GLU A 298 4.75 -18.76 -17.58
N LEU A 299 3.49 -19.20 -17.44
CA LEU A 299 2.56 -19.33 -18.57
C LEU A 299 2.30 -17.99 -19.26
N ARG A 300 2.16 -16.91 -18.46
CA ARG A 300 2.03 -15.56 -18.98
C ARG A 300 3.30 -15.10 -19.69
N GLY A 301 4.45 -15.24 -19.05
CA GLY A 301 5.74 -14.77 -19.56
C GLY A 301 6.16 -15.49 -20.85
N THR A 302 5.79 -16.76 -20.98
CA THR A 302 6.02 -17.57 -22.19
C THR A 302 4.89 -17.47 -23.21
N LYS A 303 3.87 -16.63 -22.96
CA LYS A 303 2.69 -16.40 -23.83
C LYS A 303 1.88 -17.68 -24.13
N GLN A 304 1.90 -18.66 -23.23
CA GLN A 304 1.13 -19.91 -23.34
C GLN A 304 -0.30 -19.68 -22.84
N TYR A 305 -1.06 -18.82 -23.52
CA TYR A 305 -2.37 -18.36 -23.04
C TYR A 305 -3.45 -19.44 -22.99
N ASP A 306 -3.44 -20.44 -23.88
CA ASP A 306 -4.37 -21.57 -23.78
C ASP A 306 -4.10 -22.39 -22.52
N ALA A 307 -2.84 -22.72 -22.26
CA ALA A 307 -2.44 -23.41 -21.05
C ALA A 307 -2.70 -22.57 -19.78
N LEU A 308 -2.62 -21.25 -19.87
CA LEU A 308 -2.94 -20.34 -18.78
C LEU A 308 -4.44 -20.39 -18.45
N VAL A 309 -5.31 -20.33 -19.46
CA VAL A 309 -6.77 -20.44 -19.25
C VAL A 309 -7.13 -21.81 -18.70
N ASP A 310 -6.57 -22.90 -19.26
CA ASP A 310 -6.75 -24.27 -18.75
C ASP A 310 -6.34 -24.40 -17.28
N PHE A 311 -5.20 -23.79 -16.93
CA PHE A 311 -4.70 -23.79 -15.57
C PHE A 311 -5.62 -23.01 -14.61
N MET A 312 -6.12 -21.84 -15.03
CA MET A 312 -7.07 -21.05 -14.24
C MET A 312 -8.38 -21.79 -14.01
N GLU A 313 -8.94 -22.43 -15.02
CA GLU A 313 -10.17 -23.21 -14.91
C GLU A 313 -10.01 -24.40 -13.95
N LYS A 314 -8.87 -25.06 -13.98
CA LYS A 314 -8.60 -26.26 -13.18
C LYS A 314 -8.15 -25.95 -11.75
N GLU A 315 -7.25 -25.01 -11.59
CA GLU A 315 -6.53 -24.76 -10.33
C GLU A 315 -6.94 -23.47 -9.65
N GLY A 316 -7.61 -22.55 -10.36
CA GLY A 316 -7.93 -21.22 -9.88
C GLY A 316 -8.78 -21.19 -8.60
N ALA A 317 -9.57 -22.24 -8.34
CA ALA A 317 -10.32 -22.38 -7.09
C ALA A 317 -9.42 -22.59 -5.86
N LYS A 318 -8.17 -23.02 -6.07
CA LYS A 318 -7.17 -23.23 -5.01
C LYS A 318 -6.44 -21.93 -4.63
N PHE A 319 -6.55 -20.88 -5.43
CA PHE A 319 -6.08 -19.57 -5.06
C PHE A 319 -6.98 -19.05 -3.92
N GLN A 320 -6.44 -18.98 -2.72
CA GLN A 320 -7.19 -18.64 -1.50
C GLN A 320 -7.69 -17.19 -1.46
N SER A 321 -7.37 -16.36 -2.44
CA SER A 321 -7.86 -15.01 -2.48
C SER A 321 -8.28 -14.61 -3.90
N SER A 322 -9.43 -13.96 -3.99
CA SER A 322 -9.85 -13.17 -5.14
C SER A 322 -8.75 -12.24 -5.66
N ARG A 323 -7.79 -11.86 -4.80
CA ARG A 323 -6.64 -11.04 -5.14
C ARG A 323 -5.70 -11.71 -6.14
N ALA A 324 -5.44 -13.01 -6.03
CA ALA A 324 -4.62 -13.72 -7.01
C ALA A 324 -5.30 -13.80 -8.37
N SER A 325 -6.60 -14.14 -8.42
CA SER A 325 -7.40 -14.11 -9.66
C SER A 325 -7.44 -12.70 -10.27
N TYR A 326 -7.42 -11.68 -9.42
CA TYR A 326 -7.48 -10.29 -9.79
C TYR A 326 -6.13 -9.77 -10.35
N GLU A 327 -5.01 -10.11 -9.73
CA GLU A 327 -3.68 -9.71 -10.19
C GLU A 327 -3.30 -10.37 -11.53
N LEU A 328 -3.93 -11.51 -11.85
CA LEU A 328 -3.71 -12.27 -13.09
C LEU A 328 -4.40 -11.67 -14.32
N THR A 329 -5.40 -10.85 -14.12
CA THR A 329 -6.22 -10.31 -15.23
C THR A 329 -5.76 -8.95 -15.71
N PHE A 330 -4.66 -8.41 -15.16
CA PHE A 330 -4.08 -7.17 -15.64
C PHE A 330 -3.30 -7.38 -16.93
N ASP A 331 -3.68 -6.65 -17.96
CA ASP A 331 -3.01 -6.58 -19.27
C ASP A 331 -2.69 -7.95 -19.90
N PHE A 332 -3.71 -8.57 -20.48
CA PHE A 332 -3.52 -9.62 -21.47
C PHE A 332 -3.84 -9.05 -22.86
N PRO A 333 -2.96 -8.22 -23.45
CA PRO A 333 -3.24 -7.60 -24.74
C PRO A 333 -3.32 -8.61 -25.88
N ASP A 334 -2.79 -9.81 -25.69
CA ASP A 334 -2.57 -10.81 -26.74
C ASP A 334 -3.56 -12.00 -26.65
N LEU A 335 -4.62 -11.94 -25.83
CA LEU A 335 -5.64 -13.01 -25.81
C LEU A 335 -6.47 -12.97 -27.09
N ASN A 336 -6.67 -14.15 -27.73
CA ASN A 336 -7.65 -14.28 -28.80
C ASN A 336 -9.08 -14.32 -28.26
N ALA A 337 -10.07 -14.20 -29.16
CA ALA A 337 -11.49 -14.13 -28.78
C ALA A 337 -11.95 -15.36 -27.96
N GLN A 338 -11.49 -16.55 -28.30
CA GLN A 338 -11.85 -17.79 -27.60
C GLN A 338 -11.25 -17.82 -26.17
N GLN A 339 -9.97 -17.44 -26.03
CA GLN A 339 -9.29 -17.34 -24.73
C GLN A 339 -9.97 -16.30 -23.84
N THR A 340 -10.30 -15.14 -24.41
CA THR A 340 -11.04 -14.08 -23.71
C THR A 340 -12.39 -14.58 -23.23
N GLN A 341 -13.17 -15.24 -24.08
CA GLN A 341 -14.48 -15.79 -23.73
C GLN A 341 -14.39 -16.81 -22.58
N ARG A 342 -13.43 -17.74 -22.64
CA ARG A 342 -13.22 -18.74 -21.58
C ARG A 342 -12.82 -18.09 -20.26
N LEU A 343 -11.88 -17.16 -20.30
CA LEU A 343 -11.44 -16.45 -19.09
C LEU A 343 -12.59 -15.64 -18.47
N CYS A 344 -13.40 -14.96 -19.28
CA CYS A 344 -14.61 -14.26 -18.82
C CYS A 344 -15.61 -15.22 -18.17
N ALA A 345 -15.86 -16.39 -18.79
CA ALA A 345 -16.73 -17.43 -18.22
C ALA A 345 -16.23 -17.90 -16.84
N TYR A 346 -14.92 -18.17 -16.73
CA TYR A 346 -14.29 -18.53 -15.46
C TYR A 346 -14.46 -17.43 -14.39
N LEU A 347 -14.17 -16.17 -14.71
CA LEU A 347 -14.30 -15.04 -13.78
C LEU A 347 -15.75 -14.84 -13.32
N ARG A 348 -16.73 -14.99 -14.23
CA ARG A 348 -18.16 -14.91 -13.91
C ARG A 348 -18.60 -16.09 -13.02
N GLN A 349 -18.08 -17.29 -13.24
CA GLN A 349 -18.33 -18.43 -12.37
C GLN A 349 -17.76 -18.20 -10.98
N ARG A 350 -16.53 -17.70 -10.88
CA ARG A 350 -15.89 -17.37 -9.58
C ARG A 350 -16.65 -16.28 -8.86
N SER A 351 -17.12 -15.25 -9.54
CA SER A 351 -17.87 -14.13 -8.93
C SER A 351 -19.17 -14.59 -8.25
N LYS A 352 -19.74 -15.74 -8.65
CA LYS A 352 -20.96 -16.30 -8.03
C LYS A 352 -20.71 -17.04 -6.71
N VAL A 353 -19.48 -17.51 -6.50
CA VAL A 353 -19.10 -18.27 -5.29
C VAL A 353 -18.34 -17.41 -4.28
N GLU A 354 -17.80 -16.28 -4.72
CA GLU A 354 -17.17 -15.28 -3.85
C GLU A 354 -18.22 -14.36 -3.23
N THR A 355 -17.83 -13.62 -2.18
CA THR A 355 -18.73 -12.69 -1.49
C THR A 355 -18.16 -11.26 -1.48
N GLY A 356 -19.01 -10.28 -1.25
CA GLY A 356 -18.61 -8.89 -1.04
C GLY A 356 -17.93 -8.24 -2.24
N SER A 357 -16.82 -7.53 -2.00
CA SER A 357 -16.07 -6.80 -3.03
C SER A 357 -15.36 -7.72 -4.01
N ALA A 358 -14.97 -8.92 -3.57
CA ALA A 358 -14.31 -9.90 -4.41
C ALA A 358 -15.20 -10.32 -5.59
N ALA A 359 -16.47 -10.64 -5.31
CA ALA A 359 -17.45 -10.97 -6.34
C ALA A 359 -17.63 -9.83 -7.35
N LYS A 360 -17.76 -8.59 -6.87
CA LYS A 360 -17.91 -7.39 -7.71
C LYS A 360 -16.67 -7.16 -8.60
N GLN A 361 -15.47 -7.35 -8.03
CA GLN A 361 -14.22 -7.20 -8.75
C GLN A 361 -14.07 -8.23 -9.87
N LEU A 362 -14.35 -9.52 -9.59
CA LEU A 362 -14.29 -10.57 -10.60
C LEU A 362 -15.29 -10.34 -11.73
N SER A 363 -16.53 -9.94 -11.40
CA SER A 363 -17.52 -9.58 -12.41
C SER A 363 -17.08 -8.42 -13.27
N PHE A 364 -16.53 -7.36 -12.64
CA PHE A 364 -16.00 -6.20 -13.34
C PHE A 364 -14.83 -6.57 -14.28
N LEU A 365 -13.94 -7.47 -13.87
CA LEU A 365 -12.84 -7.94 -14.71
C LEU A 365 -13.37 -8.69 -15.93
N ALA A 366 -14.39 -9.54 -15.76
CA ALA A 366 -15.03 -10.23 -16.88
C ALA A 366 -15.65 -9.23 -17.86
N ASP A 367 -16.38 -8.23 -17.36
CA ASP A 367 -16.97 -7.19 -18.19
C ASP A 367 -15.91 -6.38 -18.96
N ARG A 368 -14.80 -6.07 -18.30
CA ARG A 368 -13.67 -5.36 -18.90
C ARG A 368 -13.01 -6.14 -20.04
N LEU A 369 -12.73 -7.43 -19.81
CA LEU A 369 -12.14 -8.30 -20.83
C LEU A 369 -13.07 -8.50 -22.03
N GLU A 370 -14.38 -8.58 -21.79
CA GLU A 370 -15.38 -8.82 -22.83
C GLU A 370 -15.67 -7.58 -23.68
N LYS A 371 -15.69 -6.40 -23.07
CA LYS A 371 -16.14 -5.16 -23.73
C LYS A 371 -15.01 -4.30 -24.27
N ASN A 372 -13.85 -4.32 -23.63
CA ASN A 372 -12.68 -3.49 -23.95
C ASN A 372 -13.02 -1.99 -24.20
N ASP A 373 -13.96 -1.43 -23.41
CA ASP A 373 -14.54 -0.08 -23.61
C ASP A 373 -13.88 1.01 -22.75
N GLY A 374 -12.79 0.69 -22.04
CA GLY A 374 -12.02 1.66 -21.24
C GLY A 374 -11.21 2.63 -22.11
N ILE A 375 -10.30 3.39 -21.49
CA ILE A 375 -9.34 4.22 -22.20
C ILE A 375 -8.48 3.33 -23.10
N ILE A 376 -8.50 3.63 -24.41
CA ILE A 376 -7.59 3.02 -25.38
C ILE A 376 -6.31 3.84 -25.40
N PHE A 377 -5.21 3.27 -24.92
CA PHE A 377 -3.90 3.91 -24.94
C PHE A 377 -3.17 3.62 -26.25
N ASP A 378 -2.71 4.67 -26.90
CA ASP A 378 -1.92 4.59 -28.14
C ASP A 378 -0.44 4.29 -27.81
N HIS A 379 0.19 3.41 -28.57
CA HIS A 379 1.63 3.13 -28.49
C HIS A 379 2.43 4.09 -29.40
N LEU A 380 2.37 5.38 -29.07
CA LEU A 380 3.01 6.46 -29.83
C LEU A 380 4.00 7.20 -28.93
N THR A 381 5.01 7.79 -29.58
CA THR A 381 5.81 8.83 -28.95
C THR A 381 4.97 10.09 -28.73
N LEU A 382 5.39 10.97 -27.82
CA LEU A 382 4.68 12.25 -27.62
C LEU A 382 4.62 13.06 -28.92
N LYS A 383 5.68 13.05 -29.73
CA LYS A 383 5.73 13.75 -31.01
C LYS A 383 4.66 13.23 -31.99
N GLU A 384 4.53 11.92 -32.11
CA GLU A 384 3.53 11.28 -32.97
C GLU A 384 2.11 11.54 -32.45
N ALA A 385 1.92 11.48 -31.13
CA ALA A 385 0.63 11.76 -30.51
C ALA A 385 0.18 13.21 -30.72
N LEU A 386 1.09 14.18 -30.64
CA LEU A 386 0.79 15.59 -30.94
C LEU A 386 0.43 15.79 -32.39
N ALA A 387 1.11 15.11 -33.34
CA ALA A 387 0.73 15.14 -34.76
C ALA A 387 -0.67 14.57 -34.99
N LYS A 388 -0.94 13.37 -34.42
CA LYS A 388 -2.27 12.73 -34.50
C LYS A 388 -3.37 13.60 -33.87
N ALA A 389 -3.07 14.24 -32.74
CA ALA A 389 -3.98 15.14 -32.04
C ALA A 389 -4.33 16.37 -32.92
N LYS A 390 -3.32 16.93 -33.59
CA LYS A 390 -3.53 18.07 -34.53
C LYS A 390 -4.42 17.69 -35.71
N GLU A 391 -4.19 16.51 -36.29
CA GLU A 391 -4.99 16.01 -37.42
C GLU A 391 -6.44 15.69 -37.02
N SER A 392 -6.64 15.13 -35.82
CA SER A 392 -7.95 14.70 -35.34
C SER A 392 -8.73 15.77 -34.57
N GLY A 393 -8.16 16.96 -34.36
CA GLY A 393 -8.77 18.02 -33.55
C GLY A 393 -8.87 17.69 -32.06
N LYS A 394 -8.08 16.73 -31.59
CA LYS A 394 -8.05 16.27 -30.20
C LYS A 394 -6.90 16.90 -29.41
N GLN A 395 -6.91 16.73 -28.09
CA GLN A 395 -5.76 16.97 -27.22
C GLN A 395 -5.04 15.66 -26.96
N VAL A 396 -3.84 15.71 -26.41
CA VAL A 396 -3.10 14.53 -25.92
C VAL A 396 -3.32 14.41 -24.41
N PHE A 397 -3.79 13.24 -23.98
CA PHE A 397 -3.80 12.84 -22.57
C PHE A 397 -2.59 11.96 -22.30
N VAL A 398 -1.85 12.24 -21.21
CA VAL A 398 -0.72 11.42 -20.76
C VAL A 398 -0.94 10.99 -19.32
N ASP A 399 -1.10 9.69 -19.08
CA ASP A 399 -0.96 9.09 -17.76
C ASP A 399 0.52 9.02 -17.41
N CYS A 400 0.98 9.99 -16.60
CA CYS A 400 2.35 10.05 -16.12
C CYS A 400 2.46 9.18 -14.86
N PHE A 401 3.03 8.00 -15.00
CA PHE A 401 3.14 7.01 -13.92
C PHE A 401 4.60 6.60 -13.64
N THR A 402 4.80 5.81 -12.57
CA THR A 402 6.00 5.04 -12.30
C THR A 402 5.63 3.62 -11.85
N GLU A 403 6.49 2.66 -12.07
CA GLU A 403 6.21 1.25 -11.73
C GLU A 403 5.93 0.99 -10.24
N TRP A 404 6.54 1.77 -9.37
CA TRP A 404 6.33 1.68 -7.92
C TRP A 404 5.11 2.44 -7.40
N CYS A 405 4.46 3.27 -8.24
CA CYS A 405 3.36 4.12 -7.84
C CYS A 405 2.06 3.32 -7.57
N GLY A 406 1.75 3.08 -6.31
CA GLY A 406 0.51 2.40 -5.91
C GLY A 406 -0.78 3.06 -6.41
N PRO A 407 -0.98 4.39 -6.20
CA PRO A 407 -2.15 5.10 -6.70
C PRO A 407 -2.29 5.08 -8.23
N CYS A 408 -1.18 5.04 -8.99
CA CYS A 408 -1.20 4.90 -10.45
C CYS A 408 -1.78 3.53 -10.86
N LYS A 409 -1.35 2.47 -10.17
CA LYS A 409 -1.89 1.12 -10.37
C LYS A 409 -3.38 1.05 -10.07
N MET A 410 -3.85 1.78 -9.05
CA MET A 410 -5.28 1.85 -8.72
C MET A 410 -6.08 2.54 -9.84
N LEU A 411 -5.60 3.65 -10.41
CA LEU A 411 -6.26 4.29 -11.56
C LEU A 411 -6.33 3.36 -12.77
N ALA A 412 -5.20 2.74 -13.11
CA ALA A 412 -5.13 1.81 -14.24
C ALA A 412 -6.06 0.60 -14.06
N ARG A 413 -6.29 0.20 -12.81
CA ARG A 413 -7.11 -0.94 -12.46
C ARG A 413 -8.60 -0.61 -12.38
N ASP A 414 -8.95 0.47 -11.68
CA ASP A 414 -10.30 0.70 -11.19
C ASP A 414 -11.04 1.80 -11.97
N VAL A 415 -10.29 2.71 -12.64
CA VAL A 415 -10.86 3.90 -13.28
C VAL A 415 -10.74 3.86 -14.79
N PHE A 416 -9.53 3.71 -15.33
CA PHE A 416 -9.29 3.77 -16.77
C PHE A 416 -10.06 2.72 -17.59
N PRO A 417 -10.33 1.51 -17.06
CA PRO A 417 -11.09 0.49 -17.79
C PRO A 417 -12.59 0.71 -17.81
N ARG A 418 -13.09 1.75 -17.14
CA ARG A 418 -14.53 2.01 -17.08
C ARG A 418 -15.07 2.52 -18.43
N PRO A 419 -16.21 1.96 -18.91
CA PRO A 419 -16.81 2.37 -20.19
C PRO A 419 -17.13 3.87 -20.25
N GLU A 420 -17.65 4.41 -19.16
CA GLU A 420 -17.96 5.85 -19.04
C GLU A 420 -16.72 6.73 -19.15
N VAL A 421 -15.58 6.25 -18.65
CA VAL A 421 -14.28 6.92 -18.76
C VAL A 421 -13.73 6.78 -20.17
N GLY A 422 -13.73 5.57 -20.71
CA GLY A 422 -13.31 5.30 -22.08
C GLY A 422 -14.07 6.13 -23.10
N LYS A 423 -15.39 6.25 -22.95
CA LYS A 423 -16.25 7.05 -23.83
C LYS A 423 -15.79 8.51 -23.89
N VAL A 424 -15.47 9.13 -22.74
CA VAL A 424 -15.02 10.53 -22.68
C VAL A 424 -13.61 10.66 -23.24
N PHE A 425 -12.69 9.79 -22.80
CA PHE A 425 -11.27 9.91 -23.13
C PHE A 425 -10.98 9.59 -24.60
N ASN A 426 -11.55 8.51 -25.13
CA ASN A 426 -11.33 8.10 -26.52
C ASN A 426 -11.96 9.08 -27.52
N ALA A 427 -13.03 9.78 -27.11
CA ALA A 427 -13.64 10.84 -27.96
C ALA A 427 -12.77 12.11 -27.94
N ARG A 428 -12.22 12.51 -26.81
CA ARG A 428 -11.58 13.82 -26.60
C ARG A 428 -10.07 13.81 -26.81
N PHE A 429 -9.39 12.69 -26.55
CA PHE A 429 -7.94 12.64 -26.50
C PHE A 429 -7.32 11.60 -27.43
N VAL A 430 -6.06 11.83 -27.77
CA VAL A 430 -5.06 10.80 -28.08
C VAL A 430 -4.44 10.43 -26.76
N ASN A 431 -4.60 9.18 -26.31
CA ASN A 431 -4.27 8.77 -24.96
C ASN A 431 -2.91 8.08 -24.93
N LEU A 432 -1.99 8.58 -24.12
CA LEU A 432 -0.69 7.99 -23.86
C LEU A 432 -0.55 7.54 -22.40
N LYS A 433 0.23 6.49 -22.20
CA LYS A 433 0.64 6.04 -20.89
C LYS A 433 2.16 5.94 -20.85
N MET A 434 2.82 6.72 -20.00
CA MET A 434 4.27 6.84 -20.00
C MET A 434 4.86 6.64 -18.60
N ASP A 435 5.87 5.77 -18.49
CA ASP A 435 6.67 5.66 -17.29
C ASP A 435 7.66 6.83 -17.24
N MET A 436 7.49 7.71 -16.25
CA MET A 436 8.28 8.94 -16.10
C MET A 436 9.72 8.70 -15.66
N GLU A 437 10.09 7.46 -15.36
CA GLU A 437 11.45 7.06 -14.99
C GLU A 437 12.15 6.27 -16.10
N LYS A 438 11.51 6.06 -17.27
CA LYS A 438 12.05 5.28 -18.39
C LYS A 438 11.86 5.97 -19.74
N GLY A 439 12.80 5.73 -20.64
CA GLY A 439 12.69 6.13 -22.04
C GLY A 439 12.35 7.60 -22.24
N GLU A 440 11.38 7.88 -23.13
CA GLU A 440 10.90 9.23 -23.43
C GLU A 440 10.24 9.91 -22.21
N GLY A 441 9.72 9.12 -21.26
CA GLY A 441 9.08 9.65 -20.06
C GLY A 441 9.99 10.55 -19.23
N LEU A 442 11.29 10.31 -19.18
CA LEU A 442 12.27 11.16 -18.50
C LEU A 442 12.29 12.61 -19.08
N GLU A 443 12.25 12.73 -20.40
CA GLU A 443 12.22 14.02 -21.07
C GLU A 443 10.87 14.70 -20.88
N VAL A 444 9.78 13.95 -20.96
CA VAL A 444 8.41 14.43 -20.71
C VAL A 444 8.27 14.94 -19.28
N ALA A 445 8.76 14.19 -18.29
CA ALA A 445 8.75 14.60 -16.89
C ALA A 445 9.48 15.93 -16.68
N LYS A 446 10.68 16.07 -17.24
CA LYS A 446 11.47 17.30 -17.17
C LYS A 446 10.79 18.46 -17.90
N ARG A 447 10.33 18.25 -19.13
CA ARG A 447 9.70 19.28 -19.97
C ARG A 447 8.46 19.86 -19.34
N TYR A 448 7.63 19.02 -18.77
CA TYR A 448 6.33 19.41 -18.19
C TYR A 448 6.35 19.53 -16.67
N GLY A 449 7.49 19.40 -16.01
CA GLY A 449 7.64 19.56 -14.56
C GLY A 449 6.79 18.57 -13.77
N ILE A 450 6.88 17.26 -14.11
CA ILE A 450 6.19 16.19 -13.40
C ILE A 450 7.04 15.75 -12.22
N THR A 451 6.57 16.00 -10.98
CA THR A 451 7.32 15.73 -9.75
C THR A 451 6.54 14.85 -8.76
N ALA A 452 5.31 14.46 -9.10
CA ALA A 452 4.45 13.62 -8.26
C ALA A 452 3.63 12.67 -9.12
N TYR A 453 3.28 11.50 -8.57
CA TYR A 453 2.56 10.45 -9.30
C TYR A 453 1.33 9.94 -8.55
N PRO A 454 0.23 9.63 -9.29
CA PRO A 454 0.03 9.91 -10.71
C PRO A 454 -0.10 11.40 -10.99
N THR A 455 0.36 11.83 -12.18
CA THR A 455 -0.03 13.10 -12.78
C THR A 455 -0.71 12.83 -14.12
N LEU A 456 -1.95 13.27 -14.24
CA LEU A 456 -2.73 13.21 -15.45
C LEU A 456 -2.52 14.52 -16.20
N LEU A 457 -1.77 14.45 -17.29
CA LEU A 457 -1.34 15.63 -18.05
C LEU A 457 -2.16 15.73 -19.35
N VAL A 458 -2.75 16.89 -19.60
CA VAL A 458 -3.42 17.18 -20.87
C VAL A 458 -2.64 18.26 -21.64
N ILE A 459 -2.32 17.97 -22.89
CA ILE A 459 -1.46 18.79 -23.77
C ILE A 459 -2.25 19.17 -25.01
N ASN A 460 -2.18 20.46 -25.39
CA ASN A 460 -2.74 20.94 -26.65
C ASN A 460 -1.89 20.44 -27.84
N PRO A 461 -2.45 20.39 -29.05
CA PRO A 461 -1.72 19.95 -30.24
C PRO A 461 -0.45 20.75 -30.55
N ASP A 462 -0.32 21.97 -30.04
CA ASP A 462 0.87 22.83 -30.16
C ASP A 462 1.96 22.51 -29.11
N GLY A 463 1.71 21.53 -28.22
CA GLY A 463 2.62 21.12 -27.16
C GLY A 463 2.51 21.94 -25.88
N THR A 464 1.60 22.90 -25.77
CA THR A 464 1.33 23.63 -24.52
C THR A 464 0.48 22.84 -23.56
N VAL A 465 0.64 23.06 -22.27
CA VAL A 465 -0.17 22.36 -21.24
C VAL A 465 -1.56 22.97 -21.19
N ALA A 466 -2.59 22.16 -21.41
CA ALA A 466 -3.99 22.53 -21.22
C ALA A 466 -4.42 22.38 -19.74
N GLY A 467 -3.91 21.35 -19.06
CA GLY A 467 -4.20 21.12 -17.65
C GLY A 467 -3.42 19.96 -17.05
N LYS A 468 -3.42 19.89 -15.71
CA LYS A 468 -2.83 18.80 -14.93
C LYS A 468 -3.74 18.45 -13.76
N VAL A 469 -3.92 17.15 -13.50
CA VAL A 469 -4.52 16.64 -12.26
C VAL A 469 -3.48 15.82 -11.54
N VAL A 470 -3.09 16.23 -10.34
CA VAL A 470 -2.10 15.53 -9.53
C VAL A 470 -2.79 14.68 -8.46
N GLY A 471 -2.36 13.43 -8.34
CA GLY A 471 -2.94 12.43 -7.43
C GLY A 471 -4.13 11.68 -8.04
N ALA A 472 -4.39 10.50 -7.50
CA ALA A 472 -5.47 9.63 -7.96
C ALA A 472 -6.86 10.14 -7.53
N ARG A 473 -7.82 10.04 -8.44
CA ARG A 473 -9.27 10.19 -8.19
C ARG A 473 -9.91 8.84 -8.51
N LEU A 474 -10.28 8.09 -7.48
CA LEU A 474 -10.79 6.72 -7.66
C LEU A 474 -12.31 6.66 -7.85
N GLN A 475 -13.01 7.72 -7.50
CA GLN A 475 -14.44 7.87 -7.80
C GLN A 475 -14.60 8.39 -9.22
N ILE A 476 -15.36 7.67 -10.03
CA ILE A 476 -15.50 7.93 -11.46
C ILE A 476 -16.02 9.34 -11.75
N GLU A 477 -17.06 9.74 -11.03
CA GLU A 477 -17.68 11.06 -11.16
C GLU A 477 -16.66 12.16 -10.87
N THR A 478 -15.94 12.07 -9.76
CA THR A 478 -14.91 13.04 -9.38
C THR A 478 -13.76 13.07 -10.38
N PHE A 479 -13.38 11.89 -10.92
CA PHE A 479 -12.34 11.77 -11.93
C PHE A 479 -12.75 12.50 -13.23
N LEU A 480 -13.95 12.26 -13.71
CA LEU A 480 -14.47 12.89 -14.92
C LEU A 480 -14.68 14.40 -14.74
N GLU A 481 -15.22 14.84 -13.59
CA GLU A 481 -15.37 16.26 -13.26
C GLU A 481 -14.03 17.03 -13.28
N GLU A 482 -12.95 16.42 -12.76
CA GLU A 482 -11.62 17.07 -12.77
C GLU A 482 -11.07 17.20 -14.20
N VAL A 483 -11.33 16.22 -15.06
CA VAL A 483 -10.92 16.26 -16.47
C VAL A 483 -11.79 17.22 -17.29
N GLU A 484 -13.07 17.34 -16.99
CA GLU A 484 -13.99 18.29 -17.66
C GLU A 484 -13.63 19.75 -17.37
N LYS A 485 -13.05 20.06 -16.20
CA LYS A 485 -12.55 21.41 -15.88
C LYS A 485 -11.36 21.84 -16.74
N ILE A 486 -10.68 20.90 -17.40
CA ILE A 486 -9.56 21.22 -18.28
C ILE A 486 -10.11 21.78 -19.60
N PRO A 487 -9.66 22.99 -20.04
CA PRO A 487 -10.14 23.58 -21.27
C PRO A 487 -9.96 22.66 -22.49
N THR A 488 -10.96 22.59 -23.36
CA THR A 488 -10.82 21.93 -24.65
C THR A 488 -9.93 22.76 -25.58
N ALA A 489 -9.27 22.10 -26.55
CA ALA A 489 -8.51 22.82 -27.56
C ALA A 489 -9.43 23.79 -28.30
N THR A 490 -9.16 25.06 -28.20
CA THR A 490 -9.87 26.08 -28.99
C THR A 490 -9.47 25.85 -30.47
N GLN A 491 -10.42 25.48 -31.29
CA GLN A 491 -10.21 25.54 -32.75
C GLN A 491 -9.94 27.01 -33.10
N LYS A 492 -8.72 27.32 -33.48
CA LYS A 492 -8.35 28.55 -34.14
C LYS A 492 -8.46 28.37 -35.65
#